data_f51baebf862767dbaf843560d7e6964d
#
_entry.id   f51baebf862767dbaf843560d7e6964d
#
_cell.length_a   1.000
_cell.length_b   1.000
_cell.length_c   1.000
_cell.angle_alpha   90.00
_cell.angle_beta   90.00
_cell.angle_gamma   90.00
#
_symmetry.space_group_name_H-M   'P 1'
#
loop_
_entity.id
_entity.type
_entity.pdbx_description
1 polymer ?
#
loop_
_entity_poly.entity_id
_entity_poly.type
_entity_poly.pdbx_seq_one_letter_code
_entity_poly.pdbx_strand_id
1 'polypeptide(L)'
;GQDGYLRPEYVERINGIDSIIKNSDPRVQRFSGYDQLNFLQKIRFKPNENWNLQYSFAYAKTGDAPRYDRLIQYRNGALRFAEWYYGPMKWNMHNLQILHSKKTSIYDDARLTVAYQDYEESRIDRTRANNNRNRQVELVDAISANWDATKTVGKGEIFYGLEYVHNKVGSFGERTNIS
;
A
#
# COMPACT_ATOMS: atom_id res chain seq x y z
N GLY A 1 -13.15 29.78 2.08
CA GLY A 1 -12.98 29.84 3.49
C GLY A 1 -12.06 28.80 4.06
N GLN A 2 -11.24 29.21 5.00
CA GLN A 2 -10.29 28.34 5.72
C GLN A 2 -10.97 27.52 6.84
N ASP A 3 -12.27 27.68 7.05
CA ASP A 3 -12.99 27.08 8.18
C ASP A 3 -13.20 25.57 8.07
N GLY A 4 -13.11 25.00 6.88
CA GLY A 4 -13.24 23.57 6.65
C GLY A 4 -12.10 22.69 7.22
N TYR A 5 -11.02 23.32 7.70
CA TYR A 5 -9.88 22.62 8.32
C TYR A 5 -9.92 22.65 9.85
N LEU A 6 -10.86 23.40 10.42
CA LEU A 6 -11.02 23.47 11.85
C LEU A 6 -11.75 22.21 12.37
N ARG A 7 -11.32 21.69 13.50
CA ARG A 7 -11.96 20.58 14.19
C ARG A 7 -12.50 21.06 15.55
N PRO A 8 -13.70 21.65 15.60
CA PRO A 8 -14.25 22.22 16.84
C PRO A 8 -14.61 21.15 17.87
N GLU A 9 -14.89 19.94 17.42
CA GLU A 9 -15.25 18.82 18.26
C GLU A 9 -14.80 17.48 17.66
N TYR A 10 -14.72 16.43 18.47
CA TYR A 10 -14.37 15.08 18.07
C TYR A 10 -15.13 14.05 18.92
N VAL A 11 -15.18 12.82 18.45
CA VAL A 11 -15.77 11.71 19.21
C VAL A 11 -14.66 10.99 19.97
N GLU A 12 -14.90 10.72 21.24
CA GLU A 12 -14.07 9.89 22.10
C GLU A 12 -14.93 8.86 22.83
N ARG A 13 -14.42 7.63 22.96
CA ARG A 13 -15.13 6.58 23.69
C ARG A 13 -14.71 6.60 25.16
N ILE A 14 -15.63 7.01 26.02
CA ILE A 14 -15.42 7.10 27.46
C ILE A 14 -16.35 6.11 28.14
N ASN A 15 -15.81 5.20 28.94
CA ASN A 15 -16.56 4.16 29.64
C ASN A 15 -17.57 3.40 28.75
N GLY A 16 -17.14 3.07 27.52
CA GLY A 16 -17.99 2.35 26.57
C GLY A 16 -19.00 3.21 25.81
N ILE A 17 -19.06 4.52 26.05
CA ILE A 17 -20.01 5.46 25.43
C ILE A 17 -19.26 6.44 24.52
N ASP A 18 -19.74 6.61 23.29
CA ASP A 18 -19.21 7.61 22.35
C ASP A 18 -19.67 9.02 22.76
N SER A 19 -18.74 9.81 23.25
CA SER A 19 -18.98 11.20 23.71
C SER A 19 -18.44 12.20 22.71
N ILE A 20 -19.18 13.26 22.42
CA ILE A 20 -18.69 14.39 21.64
C ILE A 20 -17.95 15.34 22.58
N ILE A 21 -16.67 15.54 22.31
CA ILE A 21 -15.77 16.38 23.11
C ILE A 21 -15.48 17.65 22.32
N LYS A 22 -15.67 18.79 22.98
CA LYS A 22 -15.28 20.10 22.45
C LYS A 22 -13.74 20.16 22.37
N ASN A 23 -13.21 20.47 21.20
CA ASN A 23 -11.78 20.62 21.03
C ASN A 23 -11.32 21.98 21.62
N SER A 24 -10.37 21.93 22.54
CA SER A 24 -9.83 23.16 23.20
C SER A 24 -9.07 24.06 22.21
N ASP A 25 -8.46 23.50 21.19
CA ASP A 25 -7.90 24.23 20.03
C ASP A 25 -8.41 23.63 18.72
N PRO A 26 -9.40 24.24 18.06
CA PRO A 26 -9.94 23.72 16.80
C PRO A 26 -8.94 23.62 15.65
N ARG A 27 -7.81 24.31 15.72
CA ARG A 27 -6.72 24.21 14.72
C ARG A 27 -5.94 22.91 14.84
N VAL A 28 -6.01 22.24 15.98
CA VAL A 28 -5.40 20.91 16.18
C VAL A 28 -6.36 19.85 15.66
N GLN A 29 -5.96 19.17 14.60
CA GLN A 29 -6.72 18.08 13.98
C GLN A 29 -6.52 16.78 14.78
N ARG A 30 -7.29 16.60 15.84
CA ARG A 30 -7.27 15.41 16.69
C ARG A 30 -7.54 14.14 15.85
N PHE A 31 -6.78 13.06 16.13
CA PHE A 31 -6.89 11.76 15.46
C PHE A 31 -6.64 11.86 13.94
N SER A 32 -5.57 12.53 13.53
CA SER A 32 -5.13 12.60 12.12
C SER A 32 -3.70 12.07 11.93
N GLY A 33 -2.98 11.81 13.01
CA GLY A 33 -1.62 11.26 12.97
C GLY A 33 -1.62 9.77 12.64
N TYR A 34 -0.56 9.32 11.95
CA TYR A 34 -0.25 7.92 11.70
C TYR A 34 1.26 7.72 11.69
N ASP A 35 1.69 6.48 11.81
CA ASP A 35 3.08 6.06 11.67
C ASP A 35 3.29 5.26 10.40
N GLN A 36 4.50 5.34 9.86
CA GLN A 36 4.91 4.58 8.68
C GLN A 36 6.37 4.15 8.79
N LEU A 37 6.63 2.90 8.45
CA LEU A 37 7.98 2.35 8.31
C LEU A 37 8.21 1.92 6.87
N ASN A 38 9.31 2.37 6.27
CA ASN A 38 9.76 1.95 4.96
C ASN A 38 11.19 1.41 5.03
N PHE A 39 11.42 0.29 4.39
CA PHE A 39 12.74 -0.31 4.27
C PHE A 39 12.99 -0.72 2.81
N LEU A 40 14.18 -0.42 2.30
CA LEU A 40 14.62 -0.81 0.97
C LEU A 40 16.06 -1.32 1.02
N GLN A 41 16.28 -2.54 0.55
CA GLN A 41 17.60 -3.14 0.39
C GLN A 41 17.81 -3.51 -1.08
N LYS A 42 19.00 -3.19 -1.62
CA LYS A 42 19.44 -3.62 -2.96
C LYS A 42 20.80 -4.26 -2.88
N ILE A 43 20.95 -5.39 -3.55
CA ILE A 43 22.21 -6.12 -3.67
C ILE A 43 22.47 -6.31 -5.15
N ARG A 44 23.70 -5.99 -5.57
CA ARG A 44 24.14 -6.18 -6.94
C ARG A 44 25.36 -7.08 -6.97
N PHE A 45 25.34 -8.07 -7.84
CA PHE A 45 26.43 -9.01 -8.05
C PHE A 45 26.79 -9.10 -9.54
N LYS A 46 28.06 -8.91 -9.87
CA LYS A 46 28.62 -9.03 -11.21
C LYS A 46 29.70 -10.10 -11.21
N PRO A 47 29.37 -11.36 -11.55
CA PRO A 47 30.37 -12.42 -11.57
C PRO A 47 31.41 -12.23 -12.68
N ASN A 48 31.06 -11.54 -13.76
CA ASN A 48 31.94 -11.16 -14.86
C ASN A 48 31.33 -9.99 -15.66
N GLU A 49 31.96 -9.59 -16.75
CA GLU A 49 31.52 -8.46 -17.58
C GLU A 49 30.16 -8.67 -18.27
N ASN A 50 29.80 -9.94 -18.55
CA ASN A 50 28.59 -10.25 -19.28
C ASN A 50 27.36 -10.39 -18.38
N TRP A 51 27.52 -10.64 -17.09
CA TRP A 51 26.44 -10.90 -16.16
C TRP A 51 26.31 -9.80 -15.09
N ASN A 52 25.08 -9.38 -14.86
CA ASN A 52 24.74 -8.43 -13.81
C ASN A 52 23.42 -8.85 -13.16
N LEU A 53 23.51 -9.29 -11.92
CA LEU A 53 22.38 -9.71 -11.11
C LEU A 53 22.06 -8.62 -10.10
N GLN A 54 20.82 -8.25 -9.97
CA GLN A 54 20.37 -7.31 -8.96
C GLN A 54 19.13 -7.85 -8.26
N TYR A 55 19.23 -8.00 -6.96
CA TYR A 55 18.09 -8.31 -6.11
C TYR A 55 17.71 -7.06 -5.31
N SER A 56 16.42 -6.79 -5.20
CA SER A 56 15.90 -5.76 -4.32
C SER A 56 14.73 -6.29 -3.48
N PHE A 57 14.74 -5.89 -2.23
CA PHE A 57 13.67 -6.12 -1.28
C PHE A 57 13.14 -4.75 -0.81
N ALA A 58 11.83 -4.55 -0.91
CA ALA A 58 11.15 -3.38 -0.37
C ALA A 58 10.09 -3.84 0.63
N TYR A 59 9.98 -3.12 1.74
CA TYR A 59 8.99 -3.32 2.77
C TYR A 59 8.40 -1.96 3.16
N ALA A 60 7.09 -1.86 3.19
CA ALA A 60 6.38 -0.71 3.72
C ALA A 60 5.28 -1.18 4.68
N LYS A 61 5.17 -0.52 5.82
CA LYS A 61 4.08 -0.74 6.77
C LYS A 61 3.58 0.60 7.25
N THR A 62 2.26 0.80 7.18
CA THR A 62 1.59 1.96 7.76
C THR A 62 0.69 1.47 8.90
N GLY A 63 0.71 2.15 10.03
CA GLY A 63 -0.25 1.95 11.11
C GLY A 63 -1.65 2.44 10.73
N ASP A 64 -2.49 2.63 11.72
CA ASP A 64 -3.83 3.18 11.50
C ASP A 64 -3.74 4.62 11.00
N ALA A 65 -4.23 4.89 9.80
CA ALA A 65 -4.24 6.20 9.15
C ALA A 65 -5.66 6.79 9.12
N PRO A 66 -6.00 7.65 10.10
CA PRO A 66 -7.35 8.18 10.21
C PRO A 66 -7.75 9.03 9.01
N ARG A 67 -8.99 8.83 8.52
CA ARG A 67 -9.60 9.63 7.47
C ARG A 67 -10.25 10.88 8.07
N TYR A 68 -9.49 11.94 8.19
CA TYR A 68 -9.94 13.21 8.77
C TYR A 68 -11.22 13.74 8.10
N ASP A 69 -11.30 13.68 6.77
CA ASP A 69 -12.46 14.08 5.99
C ASP A 69 -13.75 13.31 6.33
N ARG A 70 -13.62 12.09 6.85
CA ARG A 70 -14.75 11.29 7.34
C ARG A 70 -15.10 11.62 8.78
N LEU A 71 -14.07 11.81 9.60
CA LEU A 71 -14.24 12.07 11.03
C LEU A 71 -14.87 13.44 11.35
N ILE A 72 -14.86 14.39 10.40
CA ILE A 72 -15.50 15.70 10.51
C ILE A 72 -16.89 15.76 9.85
N GLN A 73 -17.41 14.65 9.34
CA GLN A 73 -18.73 14.62 8.71
C GLN A 73 -19.84 14.63 9.75
N TYR A 74 -20.82 15.51 9.53
CA TYR A 74 -22.03 15.58 10.31
C TYR A 74 -23.19 14.82 9.65
N ARG A 75 -24.05 14.24 10.47
CA ARG A 75 -25.33 13.68 10.07
C ARG A 75 -26.35 13.98 11.17
N ASN A 76 -27.48 14.56 10.80
CA ASN A 76 -28.55 14.96 11.75
C ASN A 76 -28.01 15.82 12.91
N GLY A 77 -27.17 16.82 12.60
CA GLY A 77 -26.64 17.78 13.58
C GLY A 77 -25.54 17.28 14.52
N ALA A 78 -25.02 16.05 14.29
CA ALA A 78 -23.94 15.50 15.11
C ALA A 78 -22.88 14.77 14.25
N LEU A 79 -21.67 14.59 14.78
CA LEU A 79 -20.61 13.83 14.11
C LEU A 79 -21.10 12.42 13.79
N ARG A 80 -20.90 12.03 12.53
CA ARG A 80 -21.39 10.74 11.98
C ARG A 80 -20.57 9.56 12.44
N PHE A 81 -19.24 9.65 12.37
CA PHE A 81 -18.32 8.55 12.63
C PHE A 81 -17.60 8.74 13.96
N ALA A 82 -17.50 7.67 14.73
CA ALA A 82 -16.61 7.58 15.88
C ALA A 82 -15.22 7.10 15.46
N GLU A 83 -15.15 6.20 14.47
CA GLU A 83 -13.91 5.67 13.93
C GLU A 83 -14.01 5.63 12.40
N TRP A 84 -12.95 6.04 11.73
CA TRP A 84 -12.79 5.84 10.31
C TRP A 84 -11.30 5.96 9.95
N TYR A 85 -10.66 4.87 9.58
CA TYR A 85 -9.24 4.85 9.23
C TYR A 85 -8.93 3.73 8.26
N TYR A 86 -7.85 3.89 7.50
CA TYR A 86 -7.17 2.83 6.79
C TYR A 86 -6.09 2.26 7.70
N GLY A 87 -5.83 0.98 7.60
CA GLY A 87 -4.71 0.37 8.26
C GLY A 87 -5.10 -0.78 9.21
N PRO A 88 -4.09 -1.55 9.60
CA PRO A 88 -2.74 -1.46 9.06
C PRO A 88 -2.69 -1.78 7.57
N MET A 89 -1.77 -1.12 6.84
CA MET A 89 -1.41 -1.49 5.47
C MET A 89 0.00 -2.06 5.48
N LYS A 90 0.24 -3.10 4.68
CA LYS A 90 1.53 -3.77 4.59
C LYS A 90 1.82 -4.12 3.14
N TRP A 91 3.04 -3.87 2.71
CA TRP A 91 3.51 -4.22 1.38
C TRP A 91 4.93 -4.78 1.45
N ASN A 92 5.12 -5.93 0.80
CA ASN A 92 6.43 -6.51 0.58
C ASN A 92 6.63 -6.68 -0.92
N MET A 93 7.84 -6.42 -1.41
CA MET A 93 8.22 -6.68 -2.78
C MET A 93 9.61 -7.29 -2.84
N HIS A 94 9.71 -8.41 -3.53
CA HIS A 94 10.97 -9.02 -3.93
C HIS A 94 11.11 -8.85 -5.44
N ASN A 95 12.25 -8.36 -5.91
CA ASN A 95 12.53 -8.19 -7.32
C ASN A 95 13.94 -8.70 -7.63
N LEU A 96 14.03 -9.60 -8.58
CA LEU A 96 15.28 -10.11 -9.12
C LEU A 96 15.39 -9.69 -10.58
N GLN A 97 16.47 -9.02 -10.93
CA GLN A 97 16.84 -8.70 -12.31
C GLN A 97 18.13 -9.42 -12.67
N ILE A 98 18.14 -10.08 -13.81
CA ILE A 98 19.30 -10.74 -14.39
C ILE A 98 19.51 -10.13 -15.77
N LEU A 99 20.65 -9.46 -15.97
CA LEU A 99 21.07 -8.93 -17.26
C LEU A 99 22.22 -9.77 -17.78
N HIS A 100 22.14 -10.15 -19.05
CA HIS A 100 23.19 -10.86 -19.76
C HIS A 100 23.49 -10.12 -21.05
N SER A 101 24.71 -9.57 -21.16
CA SER A 101 25.21 -8.81 -22.30
C SER A 101 26.30 -9.60 -22.98
N LYS A 102 25.92 -10.41 -23.96
CA LYS A 102 26.83 -11.21 -24.78
C LYS A 102 26.14 -11.59 -26.07
N LYS A 103 26.80 -11.38 -27.21
CA LYS A 103 26.31 -11.79 -28.53
C LYS A 103 26.15 -13.32 -28.59
N THR A 104 24.90 -13.73 -28.78
CA THR A 104 24.50 -15.14 -29.00
C THR A 104 23.80 -15.28 -30.35
N SER A 105 23.34 -16.48 -30.71
CA SER A 105 22.53 -16.70 -31.91
C SER A 105 21.15 -16.03 -31.82
N ILE A 106 20.59 -15.89 -30.62
CA ILE A 106 19.21 -15.39 -30.39
C ILE A 106 19.16 -13.95 -29.87
N TYR A 107 20.11 -13.50 -29.04
CA TYR A 107 20.15 -12.12 -28.55
C TYR A 107 21.60 -11.62 -28.43
N ASP A 108 21.77 -10.31 -28.34
CA ASP A 108 23.00 -9.64 -27.97
C ASP A 108 22.95 -9.14 -26.52
N ASP A 109 21.78 -8.68 -26.10
CA ASP A 109 21.46 -8.33 -24.72
C ASP A 109 20.13 -8.94 -24.32
N ALA A 110 20.05 -9.44 -23.09
CA ALA A 110 18.82 -9.95 -22.51
C ALA A 110 18.66 -9.53 -21.06
N ARG A 111 17.42 -9.30 -20.66
CA ARG A 111 17.02 -9.00 -19.29
C ARG A 111 15.89 -9.92 -18.87
N LEU A 112 16.05 -10.59 -17.75
CA LEU A 112 14.97 -11.26 -17.04
C LEU A 112 14.69 -10.49 -15.76
N THR A 113 13.43 -10.11 -15.55
CA THR A 113 12.95 -9.51 -14.31
C THR A 113 11.87 -10.41 -13.72
N VAL A 114 12.04 -10.85 -12.48
CA VAL A 114 11.02 -11.60 -11.74
C VAL A 114 10.69 -10.82 -10.47
N ALA A 115 9.42 -10.57 -10.25
CA ALA A 115 8.95 -9.90 -9.05
C ALA A 115 7.84 -10.69 -8.37
N TYR A 116 7.88 -10.67 -7.04
CA TYR A 116 6.80 -11.12 -6.18
C TYR A 116 6.41 -9.99 -5.22
N GLN A 117 5.12 -9.78 -5.06
CA GLN A 117 4.57 -8.78 -4.16
C GLN A 117 3.46 -9.39 -3.33
N ASP A 118 3.45 -9.07 -2.05
CA ASP A 118 2.27 -9.24 -1.19
C ASP A 118 1.82 -7.87 -0.66
N TYR A 119 0.53 -7.63 -0.68
CA TYR A 119 -0.09 -6.40 -0.21
C TYR A 119 -1.30 -6.72 0.63
N GLU A 120 -1.37 -6.10 1.80
CA GLU A 120 -2.52 -6.12 2.69
C GLU A 120 -2.97 -4.70 2.98
N GLU A 121 -4.26 -4.45 2.81
CA GLU A 121 -4.90 -3.20 3.22
C GLU A 121 -6.14 -3.53 4.04
N SER A 122 -6.36 -2.77 5.12
CA SER A 122 -7.62 -2.84 5.85
C SER A 122 -8.25 -1.46 5.98
N ARG A 123 -9.58 -1.44 6.02
CA ARG A 123 -10.39 -0.27 6.26
C ARG A 123 -11.34 -0.55 7.41
N ILE A 124 -11.31 0.31 8.39
CA ILE A 124 -12.14 0.23 9.59
C ILE A 124 -13.06 1.43 9.66
N ASP A 125 -14.34 1.19 9.91
CA ASP A 125 -15.29 2.25 10.19
C ASP A 125 -16.28 1.85 11.29
N ARG A 126 -16.72 2.83 12.04
CA ARG A 126 -17.78 2.72 13.03
C ARG A 126 -18.53 4.06 13.16
N THR A 127 -19.84 4.00 13.00
CA THR A 127 -20.68 5.16 13.26
C THR A 127 -20.78 5.42 14.75
N ARG A 128 -20.93 6.70 15.13
CA ARG A 128 -21.14 7.10 16.52
C ARG A 128 -22.40 6.43 17.10
N ALA A 129 -22.35 6.10 18.38
CA ALA A 129 -23.39 5.39 19.14
C ALA A 129 -23.76 3.99 18.59
N ASN A 130 -22.86 3.38 17.83
CA ASN A 130 -22.98 2.01 17.36
C ASN A 130 -21.78 1.19 17.86
N ASN A 131 -22.02 0.07 18.48
CA ASN A 131 -20.96 -0.81 18.96
C ASN A 131 -20.41 -1.76 17.89
N ASN A 132 -21.04 -1.83 16.73
CA ASN A 132 -20.56 -2.65 15.63
C ASN A 132 -19.50 -1.89 14.82
N ARG A 133 -18.26 -2.37 14.89
CA ARG A 133 -17.12 -1.95 14.09
C ARG A 133 -17.03 -2.82 12.85
N ASN A 134 -17.04 -2.22 11.68
CA ASN A 134 -16.80 -2.91 10.41
C ASN A 134 -15.31 -2.88 10.10
N ARG A 135 -14.76 -4.01 9.65
CA ARG A 135 -13.43 -4.12 9.07
C ARG A 135 -13.53 -4.80 7.71
N GLN A 136 -12.94 -4.20 6.70
CA GLN A 136 -12.77 -4.78 5.37
C GLN A 136 -11.27 -4.94 5.13
N VAL A 137 -10.87 -6.12 4.66
CA VAL A 137 -9.47 -6.45 4.39
C VAL A 137 -9.35 -6.89 2.95
N GLU A 138 -8.36 -6.36 2.27
CA GLU A 138 -7.98 -6.73 0.92
C GLU A 138 -6.55 -7.25 0.93
N LEU A 139 -6.36 -8.41 0.30
CA LEU A 139 -5.08 -9.10 0.16
C LEU A 139 -4.78 -9.26 -1.32
N VAL A 140 -3.57 -8.93 -1.72
CA VAL A 140 -3.11 -9.12 -3.09
C VAL A 140 -1.76 -9.82 -3.09
N ASP A 141 -1.72 -11.01 -3.68
CA ASP A 141 -0.49 -11.70 -4.04
C ASP A 141 -0.27 -11.54 -5.54
N ALA A 142 0.89 -11.03 -5.95
CA ALA A 142 1.22 -10.84 -7.36
C ALA A 142 2.60 -11.41 -7.68
N ILE A 143 2.68 -12.19 -8.74
CA ILE A 143 3.94 -12.64 -9.33
C ILE A 143 4.00 -12.18 -10.78
N SER A 144 5.14 -11.64 -11.19
CA SER A 144 5.39 -11.27 -12.57
C SER A 144 6.77 -11.75 -13.02
N ALA A 145 6.88 -12.07 -14.31
CA ALA A 145 8.13 -12.40 -14.96
C ALA A 145 8.15 -11.75 -16.34
N ASN A 146 9.16 -10.93 -16.59
CA ASN A 146 9.38 -10.26 -17.87
C ASN A 146 10.74 -10.66 -18.40
N TRP A 147 10.78 -11.10 -19.64
CA TRP A 147 12.02 -11.33 -20.36
C TRP A 147 12.04 -10.47 -21.61
N ASP A 148 13.06 -9.61 -21.72
CA ASP A 148 13.29 -8.72 -22.83
C ASP A 148 14.63 -9.04 -23.48
N ALA A 149 14.71 -8.97 -24.79
CA ALA A 149 15.93 -9.22 -25.55
C ALA A 149 16.08 -8.28 -26.73
N THR A 150 17.33 -7.97 -27.06
CA THR A 150 17.71 -7.17 -28.21
C THR A 150 18.65 -7.96 -29.09
N LYS A 151 18.44 -7.94 -30.40
CA LYS A 151 19.27 -8.57 -31.39
C LYS A 151 19.59 -7.63 -32.56
N THR A 152 20.87 -7.44 -32.83
CA THR A 152 21.33 -6.73 -34.04
C THR A 152 21.27 -7.67 -35.23
N VAL A 153 20.58 -7.27 -36.28
CA VAL A 153 20.47 -8.02 -37.55
C VAL A 153 20.79 -7.07 -38.70
N GLY A 154 21.96 -7.28 -39.33
CA GLY A 154 22.44 -6.40 -40.39
C GLY A 154 22.68 -4.97 -39.90
N LYS A 155 21.92 -3.99 -40.40
CA LYS A 155 21.97 -2.58 -40.00
C LYS A 155 20.84 -2.18 -39.03
N GLY A 156 20.00 -3.11 -38.66
CA GLY A 156 18.85 -2.90 -37.78
C GLY A 156 18.98 -3.59 -36.43
N GLU A 157 18.06 -3.26 -35.55
CA GLU A 157 17.92 -3.85 -34.20
C GLU A 157 16.50 -4.36 -34.02
N ILE A 158 16.36 -5.55 -33.47
CA ILE A 158 15.07 -6.18 -33.14
C ILE A 158 14.96 -6.26 -31.63
N PHE A 159 13.83 -5.76 -31.09
CA PHE A 159 13.45 -5.88 -29.70
C PHE A 159 12.30 -6.86 -29.58
N TYR A 160 12.38 -7.80 -28.66
CA TYR A 160 11.32 -8.79 -28.43
C TYR A 160 11.36 -9.28 -26.99
N GLY A 161 10.24 -9.81 -26.53
CA GLY A 161 10.16 -10.26 -25.14
C GLY A 161 8.88 -11.02 -24.87
N LEU A 162 8.78 -11.48 -23.63
CA LEU A 162 7.64 -12.19 -23.06
C LEU A 162 7.34 -11.61 -21.68
N GLU A 163 6.05 -11.49 -21.38
CA GLU A 163 5.56 -11.08 -20.08
C GLU A 163 4.57 -12.10 -19.54
N TYR A 164 4.71 -12.40 -18.26
CA TYR A 164 3.76 -13.19 -17.49
C TYR A 164 3.40 -12.44 -16.21
N VAL A 165 2.09 -12.33 -15.92
CA VAL A 165 1.58 -11.74 -14.69
C VAL A 165 0.47 -12.63 -14.15
N HIS A 166 0.56 -12.95 -12.86
CA HIS A 166 -0.49 -13.64 -12.14
C HIS A 166 -0.79 -12.92 -10.83
N ASN A 167 -2.06 -12.56 -10.63
CA ASN A 167 -2.54 -11.90 -9.42
C ASN A 167 -3.60 -12.76 -8.75
N LYS A 168 -3.51 -12.87 -7.43
CA LYS A 168 -4.55 -13.45 -6.58
C LYS A 168 -5.04 -12.38 -5.64
N VAL A 169 -6.34 -12.07 -5.68
CA VAL A 169 -6.97 -11.06 -4.84
C VAL A 169 -7.95 -11.76 -3.90
N GLY A 170 -7.82 -11.48 -2.60
CA GLY A 170 -8.75 -11.87 -1.56
C GLY A 170 -9.39 -10.64 -0.94
N SER A 171 -10.71 -10.68 -0.72
CA SER A 171 -11.41 -9.61 0.01
C SER A 171 -12.36 -10.26 1.02
N PHE A 172 -12.32 -9.78 2.25
CA PHE A 172 -13.25 -10.23 3.28
C PHE A 172 -13.63 -9.09 4.21
N GLY A 173 -14.82 -9.20 4.77
CA GLY A 173 -15.34 -8.24 5.74
C GLY A 173 -15.73 -8.94 7.04
N GLU A 174 -15.45 -8.31 8.15
CA GLU A 174 -15.89 -8.74 9.46
C GLU A 174 -16.57 -7.61 10.22
N ARG A 175 -17.42 -7.98 11.17
CA ARG A 175 -18.08 -7.05 12.08
C ARG A 175 -17.85 -7.52 13.50
N THR A 176 -17.22 -6.66 14.30
CA THR A 176 -16.91 -6.91 15.70
C THR A 176 -17.74 -6.02 16.59
N ASN A 177 -18.37 -6.59 17.61
CA ASN A 177 -19.02 -5.82 18.67
C ASN A 177 -17.95 -5.41 19.69
N ILE A 178 -17.87 -4.10 20.00
CA ILE A 178 -16.89 -3.51 20.92
C ILE A 178 -17.51 -3.06 22.25
N SER A 179 -18.73 -3.57 22.58
CA SER A 179 -19.39 -3.28 23.87
C SER A 179 -18.62 -3.85 25.06
#